data_c7d96f17be13ce467fc2cf4e68891b09
#
_entry.id   c7d96f17be13ce467fc2cf4e68891b09
#
_cell.length_a   1.000
_cell.length_b   1.000
_cell.length_c   1.000
_cell.angle_alpha   90.00
_cell.angle_beta   90.00
_cell.angle_gamma   90.00
#
_symmetry.space_group_name_H-M   'P 1'
#
loop_
_entity.id
_entity.type
_entity.pdbx_description
1 polymer ?
#
loop_
_entity_poly.entity_id
_entity_poly.type
_entity_poly.pdbx_seq_one_letter_code
_entity_poly.pdbx_strand_id
1 'polypeptide(L)'
;MMRKEGAIFFFELVRLIHVKKPRIVFLENVKNLVGHDHVNTLRIILETLKDEGYQYRYQVLNAMEYGNTPQNRERIYIVGFRDEDDFAKFHFPDPIPLTKTLSDIIDFDKKVDDKYYYTKDKYKGDIYEQLVSEMSEMDAIYQWRRKYVRKNKSGVVPTLTANMGEGGHNVPLVRTYYGIRKLTPHECFNTQGFPESFKLANLSDSRLYKQAGNSVCVEVIHRIAENIVKAIK
;
A
#
# COMPACT_ATOMS: atom_id res chain seq x y z
N MET A 1 -15.14 -5.76 -15.86
CA MET A 1 -14.92 -7.22 -15.92
C MET A 1 -13.76 -7.57 -14.97
N MET A 2 -13.98 -8.34 -13.91
CA MET A 2 -12.89 -8.79 -13.05
C MET A 2 -11.84 -9.52 -13.91
N ARG A 3 -10.54 -9.25 -13.69
CA ARG A 3 -9.51 -10.12 -14.27
C ARG A 3 -9.78 -11.54 -13.80
N LYS A 4 -9.66 -12.53 -14.71
CA LYS A 4 -9.99 -13.95 -14.42
C LYS A 4 -9.40 -14.45 -13.09
N GLU A 5 -8.17 -14.05 -12.75
CA GLU A 5 -7.50 -14.40 -11.49
C GLU A 5 -8.19 -13.80 -10.25
N GLY A 6 -8.57 -12.51 -10.30
CA GLY A 6 -9.25 -11.86 -9.17
C GLY A 6 -10.66 -12.41 -8.92
N ALA A 7 -11.35 -12.86 -9.97
CA ALA A 7 -12.64 -13.55 -9.85
C ALA A 7 -12.48 -14.90 -9.14
N ILE A 8 -11.47 -15.69 -9.49
CA ILE A 8 -11.20 -17.01 -8.89
C ILE A 8 -10.95 -16.86 -7.39
N PHE A 9 -10.09 -15.92 -6.98
CA PHE A 9 -9.82 -15.66 -5.56
C PHE A 9 -11.07 -15.26 -4.78
N PHE A 10 -11.92 -14.42 -5.35
CA PHE A 10 -13.16 -14.02 -4.70
C PHE A 10 -14.11 -15.21 -4.51
N PHE A 11 -14.30 -16.06 -5.51
CA PHE A 11 -15.16 -17.24 -5.40
C PHE A 11 -14.63 -18.25 -4.36
N GLU A 12 -13.32 -18.46 -4.27
CA GLU A 12 -12.73 -19.31 -3.22
C GLU A 12 -12.94 -18.71 -1.82
N LEU A 13 -12.83 -17.39 -1.69
CA LEU A 13 -13.14 -16.70 -0.44
C LEU A 13 -14.61 -16.89 -0.05
N VAL A 14 -15.54 -16.72 -0.99
CA VAL A 14 -16.98 -16.95 -0.77
C VAL A 14 -17.24 -18.39 -0.33
N ARG A 15 -16.61 -19.37 -0.97
CA ARG A 15 -16.71 -20.78 -0.58
C ARG A 15 -16.26 -21.00 0.88
N LEU A 16 -15.16 -20.38 1.29
CA LEU A 16 -14.69 -20.44 2.69
C LEU A 16 -15.67 -19.76 3.65
N ILE A 17 -16.21 -18.61 3.29
CA ILE A 17 -17.20 -17.87 4.08
C ILE A 17 -18.45 -18.73 4.26
N HIS A 18 -18.95 -19.34 3.19
CA HIS A 18 -20.12 -20.21 3.21
C HIS A 18 -19.95 -21.39 4.14
N VAL A 19 -18.80 -22.09 4.06
CA VAL A 19 -18.53 -23.31 4.86
C VAL A 19 -18.20 -22.98 6.31
N LYS A 20 -17.33 -21.98 6.54
CA LYS A 20 -16.80 -21.66 7.88
C LYS A 20 -17.68 -20.69 8.65
N LYS A 21 -18.47 -19.89 7.97
CA LYS A 21 -19.38 -18.91 8.56
C LYS A 21 -18.69 -18.06 9.64
N PRO A 22 -17.54 -17.43 9.36
CA PRO A 22 -16.82 -16.67 10.37
C PRO A 22 -17.72 -15.56 10.96
N ARG A 23 -17.51 -15.18 12.23
CA ARG A 23 -18.26 -14.10 12.88
C ARG A 23 -18.07 -12.76 12.13
N ILE A 24 -16.85 -12.55 11.58
CA ILE A 24 -16.46 -11.33 10.89
C ILE A 24 -15.73 -11.68 9.59
N VAL A 25 -15.97 -10.87 8.57
CA VAL A 25 -15.22 -10.86 7.30
C VAL A 25 -14.60 -9.50 7.15
N PHE A 26 -13.28 -9.45 6.94
CA PHE A 26 -12.54 -8.21 6.72
C PHE A 26 -11.76 -8.29 5.40
N LEU A 27 -12.14 -7.46 4.42
CA LEU A 27 -11.61 -7.45 3.07
C LEU A 27 -10.95 -6.11 2.76
N GLU A 28 -9.87 -6.16 1.98
CA GLU A 28 -9.18 -4.98 1.44
C GLU A 28 -9.07 -5.09 -0.08
N ASN A 29 -9.17 -3.94 -0.75
CA ASN A 29 -8.89 -3.87 -2.18
C ASN A 29 -8.45 -2.46 -2.59
N VAL A 30 -8.04 -2.30 -3.84
CA VAL A 30 -7.68 -1.00 -4.39
C VAL A 30 -8.89 -0.07 -4.46
N LYS A 31 -8.68 1.24 -4.23
CA LYS A 31 -9.73 2.28 -4.34
C LYS A 31 -10.52 2.18 -5.64
N ASN A 32 -9.88 1.78 -6.75
CA ASN A 32 -10.53 1.72 -8.05
C ASN A 32 -11.76 0.78 -8.10
N LEU A 33 -11.92 -0.08 -7.09
CA LEU A 33 -13.11 -0.94 -6.96
C LEU A 33 -14.41 -0.13 -6.81
N VAL A 34 -14.36 1.09 -6.27
CA VAL A 34 -15.50 2.02 -6.19
C VAL A 34 -15.65 2.90 -7.44
N GLY A 35 -14.71 2.83 -8.40
CA GLY A 35 -14.75 3.60 -9.64
C GLY A 35 -15.74 3.07 -10.67
N HIS A 36 -16.08 3.90 -11.65
CA HIS A 36 -17.10 3.63 -12.68
C HIS A 36 -16.95 2.26 -13.36
N ASP A 37 -15.72 1.84 -13.66
CA ASP A 37 -15.45 0.59 -14.38
C ASP A 37 -15.64 -0.68 -13.52
N HIS A 38 -15.70 -0.54 -12.19
CA HIS A 38 -15.73 -1.65 -11.24
C HIS A 38 -16.93 -1.63 -10.28
N VAL A 39 -17.87 -0.70 -10.43
CA VAL A 39 -19.09 -0.59 -9.59
C VAL A 39 -19.86 -1.92 -9.56
N ASN A 40 -19.97 -2.60 -10.69
CA ASN A 40 -20.60 -3.92 -10.75
C ASN A 40 -19.86 -4.97 -9.93
N THR A 41 -18.52 -4.93 -9.91
CA THR A 41 -17.71 -5.87 -9.11
C THR A 41 -17.93 -5.62 -7.63
N LEU A 42 -17.90 -4.38 -7.16
CA LEU A 42 -18.19 -4.03 -5.77
C LEU A 42 -19.61 -4.47 -5.39
N ARG A 43 -20.60 -4.19 -6.23
CA ARG A 43 -21.99 -4.61 -6.01
C ARG A 43 -22.09 -6.12 -5.82
N ILE A 44 -21.46 -6.92 -6.68
CA ILE A 44 -21.46 -8.39 -6.56
C ILE A 44 -20.84 -8.83 -5.23
N ILE A 45 -19.71 -8.23 -4.81
CA ILE A 45 -19.07 -8.53 -3.53
C ILE A 45 -20.02 -8.27 -2.36
N LEU A 46 -20.66 -7.11 -2.35
CA LEU A 46 -21.54 -6.67 -1.28
C LEU A 46 -22.84 -7.49 -1.23
N GLU A 47 -23.45 -7.79 -2.39
CA GLU A 47 -24.62 -8.67 -2.50
C GLU A 47 -24.29 -10.09 -2.01
N THR A 48 -23.15 -10.63 -2.42
CA THR A 48 -22.70 -11.95 -1.97
C THR A 48 -22.53 -12.01 -0.45
N LEU A 49 -21.92 -10.99 0.17
CA LEU A 49 -21.81 -10.94 1.64
C LEU A 49 -23.18 -10.91 2.30
N LYS A 50 -24.14 -10.16 1.75
CA LYS A 50 -25.50 -10.09 2.23
C LYS A 50 -26.22 -11.44 2.12
N ASP A 51 -26.07 -12.13 0.99
CA ASP A 51 -26.66 -13.46 0.74
C ASP A 51 -26.08 -14.53 1.70
N GLU A 52 -24.80 -14.37 2.10
CA GLU A 52 -24.16 -15.21 3.11
C GLU A 52 -24.52 -14.82 4.57
N GLY A 53 -25.42 -13.85 4.76
CA GLY A 53 -25.95 -13.44 6.05
C GLY A 53 -25.08 -12.41 6.80
N TYR A 54 -24.30 -11.61 6.09
CA TYR A 54 -23.50 -10.53 6.68
C TYR A 54 -24.15 -9.18 6.47
N GLN A 55 -24.24 -8.36 7.52
CA GLN A 55 -24.33 -6.92 7.41
C GLN A 55 -22.94 -6.33 7.25
N TYR A 56 -22.76 -5.30 6.45
CA TYR A 56 -21.43 -4.77 6.13
C TYR A 56 -21.39 -3.24 6.12
N ARG A 57 -20.20 -2.71 6.40
CA ARG A 57 -19.80 -1.33 6.12
C ARG A 57 -18.59 -1.35 5.23
N TYR A 58 -18.44 -0.35 4.37
CA TYR A 58 -17.22 -0.16 3.63
C TYR A 58 -16.83 1.32 3.59
N GLN A 59 -15.53 1.58 3.51
CA GLN A 59 -14.99 2.92 3.41
C GLN A 59 -13.66 2.91 2.67
N VAL A 60 -13.36 3.99 1.93
CA VAL A 60 -12.03 4.21 1.35
C VAL A 60 -11.22 5.03 2.35
N LEU A 61 -10.09 4.47 2.78
CA LEU A 61 -9.18 5.12 3.73
C LEU A 61 -7.82 5.33 3.08
N ASN A 62 -7.21 6.50 3.35
CA ASN A 62 -5.86 6.83 2.91
C ASN A 62 -4.86 6.60 4.06
N ALA A 63 -3.74 5.92 3.78
CA ALA A 63 -2.72 5.62 4.78
C ALA A 63 -2.20 6.87 5.52
N MET A 64 -2.05 8.00 4.82
CA MET A 64 -1.58 9.24 5.42
C MET A 64 -2.62 9.91 6.34
N GLU A 65 -3.90 9.66 6.13
CA GLU A 65 -4.99 10.28 6.90
C GLU A 65 -5.48 9.39 8.05
N TYR A 66 -5.35 8.08 7.91
CA TYR A 66 -5.90 7.12 8.86
C TYR A 66 -4.86 6.24 9.56
N GLY A 67 -3.61 6.25 9.09
CA GLY A 67 -2.54 5.40 9.60
C GLY A 67 -1.29 6.16 10.05
N ASN A 68 -1.30 7.50 10.04
CA ASN A 68 -0.09 8.29 10.32
C ASN A 68 1.15 7.75 9.57
N THR A 69 0.95 7.35 8.34
CA THR A 69 1.98 6.75 7.48
C THR A 69 2.24 7.69 6.31
N PRO A 70 3.48 8.15 6.07
CA PRO A 70 3.77 9.15 5.03
C PRO A 70 3.73 8.52 3.63
N GLN A 71 2.58 7.94 3.28
CA GLN A 71 2.27 7.35 1.98
C GLN A 71 0.86 7.73 1.53
N ASN A 72 0.74 8.24 0.32
CA ASN A 72 -0.55 8.40 -0.32
C ASN A 72 -1.00 7.05 -0.88
N ARG A 73 -1.75 6.29 -0.06
CA ARG A 73 -2.27 4.96 -0.41
C ARG A 73 -3.73 4.86 0.00
N GLU A 74 -4.60 4.96 -0.98
CA GLU A 74 -6.04 4.79 -0.79
C GLU A 74 -6.45 3.34 -1.08
N ARG A 75 -7.20 2.76 -0.11
CA ARG A 75 -7.75 1.40 -0.22
C ARG A 75 -9.19 1.38 0.26
N ILE A 76 -10.02 0.58 -0.39
CA ILE A 76 -11.33 0.24 0.14
C ILE A 76 -11.19 -0.88 1.16
N TYR A 77 -11.82 -0.69 2.30
CA TYR A 77 -11.95 -1.69 3.35
C TYR A 77 -13.42 -2.04 3.51
N ILE A 78 -13.74 -3.33 3.57
CA ILE A 78 -15.10 -3.85 3.74
C ILE A 78 -15.09 -4.74 4.98
N VAL A 79 -15.95 -4.45 5.95
CA VAL A 79 -16.08 -5.25 7.17
C VAL A 79 -17.50 -5.76 7.25
N GLY A 80 -17.67 -7.07 7.27
CA GLY A 80 -18.96 -7.76 7.39
C GLY A 80 -19.09 -8.45 8.74
N PHE A 81 -20.26 -8.36 9.35
CA PHE A 81 -20.62 -8.97 10.62
C PHE A 81 -21.83 -9.89 10.43
N ARG A 82 -21.83 -11.04 11.07
CA ARG A 82 -23.00 -11.94 11.10
C ARG A 82 -23.98 -11.57 12.19
N ASP A 83 -23.51 -10.93 13.24
CA ASP A 83 -24.29 -10.48 14.38
C ASP A 83 -24.71 -9.03 14.19
N GLU A 84 -26.01 -8.72 14.38
CA GLU A 84 -26.55 -7.37 14.19
C GLU A 84 -26.09 -6.39 15.26
N ASP A 85 -25.93 -6.86 16.51
CA ASP A 85 -25.46 -6.03 17.61
C ASP A 85 -23.99 -5.65 17.45
N ASP A 86 -23.15 -6.58 16.96
CA ASP A 86 -21.75 -6.32 16.60
C ASP A 86 -21.69 -5.29 15.46
N PHE A 87 -22.50 -5.46 14.42
CA PHE A 87 -22.57 -4.53 13.30
C PHE A 87 -23.01 -3.14 13.73
N ALA A 88 -23.99 -3.03 14.61
CA ALA A 88 -24.51 -1.75 15.10
C ALA A 88 -23.44 -0.94 15.85
N LYS A 89 -22.55 -1.60 16.58
CA LYS A 89 -21.45 -0.98 17.35
C LYS A 89 -20.24 -0.61 16.51
N PHE A 90 -20.05 -1.25 15.35
CA PHE A 90 -18.86 -1.04 14.55
C PHE A 90 -18.88 0.28 13.78
N HIS A 91 -17.79 1.04 13.86
CA HIS A 91 -17.50 2.20 13.03
C HIS A 91 -16.05 2.16 12.54
N PHE A 92 -15.81 2.66 11.32
CA PHE A 92 -14.44 2.89 10.87
C PHE A 92 -13.76 3.93 11.75
N PRO A 93 -12.42 3.89 11.89
CA PRO A 93 -11.70 4.88 12.67
C PRO A 93 -11.83 6.28 12.08
N ASP A 94 -11.79 7.31 12.93
CA ASP A 94 -11.70 8.70 12.50
C ASP A 94 -10.32 9.02 11.91
N PRO A 95 -10.19 10.01 11.03
CA PRO A 95 -8.90 10.46 10.53
C PRO A 95 -8.01 11.00 11.66
N ILE A 96 -6.70 10.90 11.48
CA ILE A 96 -5.69 11.44 12.40
C ILE A 96 -4.68 12.30 11.64
N PRO A 97 -4.04 13.28 12.29
CA PRO A 97 -2.99 14.07 11.68
C PRO A 97 -1.81 13.21 11.26
N LEU A 98 -1.26 13.49 10.08
CA LEU A 98 0.03 12.93 9.67
C LEU A 98 1.16 13.69 10.40
N THR A 99 1.84 13.01 11.31
CA THR A 99 2.99 13.54 12.03
C THR A 99 4.32 12.95 11.58
N LYS A 100 4.28 11.73 11.01
CA LYS A 100 5.47 11.07 10.46
C LYS A 100 5.89 11.71 9.14
N THR A 101 7.19 11.87 8.99
CA THR A 101 7.87 12.43 7.81
C THR A 101 8.58 11.34 7.00
N LEU A 102 9.22 11.73 5.90
CA LEU A 102 10.04 10.80 5.13
C LEU A 102 11.26 10.31 5.93
N SER A 103 11.84 11.17 6.77
CA SER A 103 13.00 10.83 7.60
C SER A 103 12.70 9.80 8.69
N ASP A 104 11.42 9.59 9.04
CA ASP A 104 11.01 8.52 9.98
C ASP A 104 11.01 7.13 9.32
N ILE A 105 11.10 7.05 7.99
CA ILE A 105 11.03 5.79 7.24
C ILE A 105 12.23 5.57 6.31
N ILE A 106 12.98 6.62 6.00
CA ILE A 106 14.14 6.60 5.10
C ILE A 106 15.32 7.26 5.82
N ASP A 107 16.39 6.49 5.99
CA ASP A 107 17.64 7.05 6.49
C ASP A 107 18.45 7.64 5.32
N PHE A 108 18.42 8.96 5.19
CA PHE A 108 19.11 9.70 4.13
C PHE A 108 20.63 9.77 4.34
N ASP A 109 21.10 9.57 5.57
CA ASP A 109 22.50 9.66 5.98
C ASP A 109 23.23 8.32 5.95
N LYS A 110 22.48 7.23 5.70
CA LYS A 110 23.03 5.89 5.63
C LYS A 110 23.34 5.47 4.20
N LYS A 111 24.59 5.02 3.96
CA LYS A 111 24.92 4.33 2.72
C LYS A 111 24.27 2.96 2.69
N VAL A 112 23.52 2.67 1.62
CA VAL A 112 22.95 1.36 1.34
C VAL A 112 23.80 0.61 0.31
N ASP A 113 23.44 -0.64 -0.02
CA ASP A 113 24.12 -1.45 -1.04
C ASP A 113 24.18 -0.69 -2.39
N ASP A 114 25.32 -0.72 -3.05
CA ASP A 114 25.60 -0.02 -4.31
C ASP A 114 24.66 -0.44 -5.46
N LYS A 115 23.99 -1.58 -5.34
CA LYS A 115 22.98 -2.02 -6.32
C LYS A 115 21.77 -1.11 -6.41
N TYR A 116 21.47 -0.32 -5.37
CA TYR A 116 20.33 0.59 -5.34
C TYR A 116 20.64 1.95 -5.97
N TYR A 117 21.93 2.32 -6.11
CA TYR A 117 22.34 3.60 -6.65
C TYR A 117 22.29 3.65 -8.18
N TYR A 118 21.91 4.81 -8.66
CA TYR A 118 22.02 5.20 -10.06
C TYR A 118 23.39 5.83 -10.29
N THR A 119 24.15 5.28 -11.24
CA THR A 119 25.46 5.77 -11.62
C THR A 119 25.54 5.90 -13.15
N LYS A 120 26.41 6.75 -13.65
CA LYS A 120 26.62 6.97 -15.09
C LYS A 120 27.00 5.69 -15.83
N ASP A 121 27.78 4.82 -15.19
CA ASP A 121 28.21 3.56 -15.80
C ASP A 121 27.08 2.54 -15.93
N LYS A 122 26.15 2.55 -14.98
CA LYS A 122 25.02 1.63 -14.92
C LYS A 122 23.87 2.03 -15.85
N TYR A 123 23.65 3.34 -15.98
CA TYR A 123 22.52 3.90 -16.74
C TYR A 123 23.07 4.74 -17.88
N LYS A 124 23.28 4.07 -19.03
CA LYS A 124 23.78 4.69 -20.25
C LYS A 124 22.75 5.66 -20.85
N GLY A 125 23.24 6.70 -21.51
CA GLY A 125 22.40 7.75 -22.11
C GLY A 125 22.02 8.84 -21.10
N ASP A 126 21.05 9.66 -21.41
CA ASP A 126 20.69 10.88 -20.69
C ASP A 126 19.94 10.66 -19.37
N ILE A 127 19.73 9.38 -18.97
CA ILE A 127 18.92 9.05 -17.78
C ILE A 127 19.58 9.56 -16.51
N TYR A 128 20.87 9.27 -16.34
CA TYR A 128 21.60 9.68 -15.14
C TYR A 128 21.72 11.20 -15.05
N GLU A 129 22.07 11.84 -16.15
CA GLU A 129 22.14 13.30 -16.24
C GLU A 129 20.80 13.97 -15.94
N GLN A 130 19.70 13.40 -16.45
CA GLN A 130 18.34 13.86 -16.16
C GLN A 130 18.00 13.70 -14.67
N LEU A 131 18.34 12.57 -14.06
CA LEU A 131 18.11 12.37 -12.62
C LEU A 131 18.93 13.39 -11.79
N VAL A 132 20.19 13.64 -12.16
CA VAL A 132 21.06 14.58 -11.44
C VAL A 132 20.54 16.02 -11.55
N SER A 133 20.06 16.43 -12.73
CA SER A 133 19.55 17.79 -12.95
C SER A 133 18.20 18.04 -12.26
N GLU A 134 17.30 17.05 -12.26
CA GLU A 134 15.93 17.22 -11.78
C GLU A 134 15.78 16.94 -10.27
N MET A 135 16.62 16.05 -9.71
CA MET A 135 16.56 15.68 -8.30
C MET A 135 17.45 16.60 -7.44
N SER A 136 17.01 17.82 -7.20
CA SER A 136 17.80 18.84 -6.48
C SER A 136 17.69 18.79 -4.96
N GLU A 137 16.59 18.23 -4.41
CA GLU A 137 16.29 18.22 -2.98
C GLU A 137 16.53 16.84 -2.37
N MET A 138 17.06 16.80 -1.13
CA MET A 138 17.36 15.56 -0.43
C MET A 138 16.10 14.96 0.24
N ASP A 139 15.35 15.74 0.99
CA ASP A 139 14.18 15.27 1.74
C ASP A 139 12.92 15.15 0.86
N ALA A 140 13.07 14.65 -0.36
CA ALA A 140 11.99 14.56 -1.33
C ALA A 140 11.96 13.20 -2.02
N ILE A 141 10.74 12.78 -2.38
CA ILE A 141 10.51 11.57 -3.17
C ILE A 141 10.33 11.94 -4.63
N TYR A 142 11.02 11.20 -5.48
CA TYR A 142 10.94 11.34 -6.92
C TYR A 142 10.50 10.04 -7.59
N GLN A 143 9.98 10.16 -8.79
CA GLN A 143 9.66 9.05 -9.67
C GLN A 143 10.19 9.31 -11.07
N TRP A 144 10.92 8.35 -11.62
CA TRP A 144 11.27 8.42 -13.03
C TRP A 144 10.13 7.86 -13.89
N ARG A 145 9.60 8.68 -14.81
CA ARG A 145 8.45 8.37 -15.65
C ARG A 145 8.85 8.09 -17.10
N ARG A 146 10.00 7.41 -17.32
CA ARG A 146 10.59 7.07 -18.62
C ARG A 146 11.07 8.27 -19.46
N LYS A 147 10.36 9.40 -19.44
CA LYS A 147 10.65 10.60 -20.22
C LYS A 147 11.02 11.82 -19.35
N TYR A 148 10.67 11.79 -18.09
CA TYR A 148 10.90 12.90 -17.15
C TYR A 148 10.94 12.39 -15.72
N VAL A 149 11.59 13.15 -14.87
CA VAL A 149 11.61 12.94 -13.42
C VAL A 149 10.50 13.79 -12.80
N ARG A 150 9.71 13.20 -11.95
CA ARG A 150 8.64 13.89 -11.23
C ARG A 150 8.95 13.91 -9.74
N LYS A 151 9.08 15.10 -9.16
CA LYS A 151 9.06 15.29 -7.71
C LYS A 151 7.65 15.08 -7.21
N ASN A 152 7.49 14.32 -6.11
CA ASN A 152 6.21 14.21 -5.42
C ASN A 152 5.95 15.49 -4.61
N LYS A 153 4.90 16.23 -4.98
CA LYS A 153 4.55 17.51 -4.35
C LYS A 153 3.85 17.36 -2.99
N SER A 154 3.37 16.16 -2.67
CA SER A 154 2.65 15.92 -1.41
C SER A 154 3.57 15.68 -0.20
N GLY A 155 4.90 15.60 -0.40
CA GLY A 155 5.84 15.32 0.66
C GLY A 155 5.77 13.91 1.25
N VAL A 156 5.03 12.99 0.61
CA VAL A 156 4.87 11.60 1.04
C VAL A 156 5.20 10.62 -0.08
N VAL A 157 5.42 9.37 0.25
CA VAL A 157 5.65 8.31 -0.74
C VAL A 157 4.37 8.06 -1.55
N PRO A 158 4.43 7.96 -2.87
CA PRO A 158 3.29 7.55 -3.68
C PRO A 158 2.92 6.09 -3.40
N THR A 159 1.71 5.69 -3.79
CA THR A 159 1.28 4.28 -3.64
C THR A 159 2.31 3.32 -4.23
N LEU A 160 2.87 2.47 -3.39
CA LEU A 160 3.73 1.37 -3.81
C LEU A 160 2.89 0.31 -4.53
N THR A 161 3.37 -0.18 -5.66
CA THR A 161 2.66 -1.14 -6.51
C THR A 161 3.40 -2.48 -6.60
N ALA A 162 2.67 -3.57 -6.81
CA ALA A 162 3.24 -4.92 -6.91
C ALA A 162 4.29 -5.07 -8.02
N ASN A 163 4.15 -4.31 -9.10
CA ASN A 163 5.07 -4.36 -10.24
C ASN A 163 6.20 -3.32 -10.19
N MET A 164 6.35 -2.59 -9.08
CA MET A 164 7.35 -1.52 -9.00
C MET A 164 8.79 -2.02 -9.14
N GLY A 165 9.08 -3.26 -8.72
CA GLY A 165 10.38 -3.91 -8.88
C GLY A 165 10.64 -4.53 -10.25
N GLU A 166 9.61 -4.65 -11.08
CA GLU A 166 9.70 -5.21 -12.43
C GLU A 166 10.10 -4.10 -13.42
N GLY A 167 11.32 -4.19 -13.97
CA GLY A 167 11.85 -3.19 -14.91
C GLY A 167 12.34 -1.88 -14.27
N GLY A 168 12.35 -1.74 -12.95
CA GLY A 168 13.08 -0.70 -12.22
C GLY A 168 12.51 0.73 -12.27
N HIS A 169 11.41 0.98 -12.98
CA HIS A 169 10.95 2.36 -13.26
C HIS A 169 9.98 2.93 -12.24
N ASN A 170 9.38 2.11 -11.40
CA ASN A 170 8.28 2.54 -10.52
C ASN A 170 8.67 2.57 -9.04
N VAL A 171 9.86 2.09 -8.68
CA VAL A 171 10.36 2.24 -7.31
C VAL A 171 10.64 3.72 -7.07
N PRO A 172 10.14 4.30 -5.99
CA PRO A 172 10.43 5.69 -5.66
C PRO A 172 11.94 5.94 -5.50
N LEU A 173 12.36 7.13 -5.89
CA LEU A 173 13.76 7.56 -5.87
C LEU A 173 13.96 8.64 -4.81
N VAL A 174 15.14 8.65 -4.21
CA VAL A 174 15.61 9.68 -3.28
C VAL A 174 17.01 10.12 -3.65
N ARG A 175 17.31 11.38 -3.33
CA ARG A 175 18.69 11.91 -3.34
C ARG A 175 19.23 11.84 -1.92
N THR A 176 20.45 11.33 -1.77
CA THR A 176 21.16 11.22 -0.50
C THR A 176 22.57 11.82 -0.66
N TYR A 177 23.32 11.97 0.42
CA TYR A 177 24.74 12.37 0.36
C TYR A 177 25.61 11.41 -0.47
N TYR A 178 25.19 10.14 -0.56
CA TYR A 178 25.90 9.09 -1.30
C TYR A 178 25.48 9.01 -2.77
N GLY A 179 24.49 9.81 -3.20
CA GLY A 179 23.99 9.82 -4.56
C GLY A 179 22.49 9.58 -4.69
N ILE A 180 22.05 9.40 -5.93
CA ILE A 180 20.66 9.12 -6.26
C ILE A 180 20.42 7.63 -6.19
N ARG A 181 19.38 7.21 -5.48
CA ARG A 181 19.04 5.81 -5.34
C ARG A 181 17.53 5.55 -5.31
N LYS A 182 17.14 4.33 -5.59
CA LYS A 182 15.79 3.85 -5.31
C LYS A 182 15.66 3.49 -3.83
N LEU A 183 14.43 3.50 -3.32
CA LEU A 183 14.17 2.95 -2.00
C LEU A 183 14.57 1.46 -1.98
N THR A 184 15.13 1.02 -0.87
CA THR A 184 15.39 -0.40 -0.63
C THR A 184 14.08 -1.15 -0.38
N PRO A 185 14.02 -2.49 -0.52
CA PRO A 185 12.85 -3.26 -0.12
C PRO A 185 12.45 -3.01 1.34
N HIS A 186 13.41 -2.90 2.25
CA HIS A 186 13.15 -2.64 3.67
C HIS A 186 12.45 -1.29 3.88
N GLU A 187 12.94 -0.22 3.27
CA GLU A 187 12.29 1.10 3.31
C GLU A 187 10.88 1.07 2.69
N CYS A 188 10.65 0.24 1.68
CA CYS A 188 9.30 0.05 1.13
C CYS A 188 8.35 -0.62 2.14
N PHE A 189 8.82 -1.56 2.95
CA PHE A 189 8.03 -2.13 4.04
C PHE A 189 7.81 -1.12 5.18
N ASN A 190 8.85 -0.35 5.55
CA ASN A 190 8.71 0.73 6.54
C ASN A 190 7.68 1.78 6.08
N THR A 191 7.65 2.08 4.77
CA THR A 191 6.63 2.94 4.15
C THR A 191 5.20 2.39 4.31
N GLN A 192 5.04 1.07 4.48
CA GLN A 192 3.73 0.45 4.77
C GLN A 192 3.44 0.37 6.28
N GLY A 193 4.33 0.90 7.13
CA GLY A 193 4.20 0.87 8.59
C GLY A 193 4.72 -0.41 9.24
N PHE A 194 5.42 -1.28 8.51
CA PHE A 194 6.13 -2.39 9.15
C PHE A 194 7.27 -1.85 10.00
N PRO A 195 7.52 -2.41 11.21
CA PRO A 195 8.58 -1.94 12.08
C PRO A 195 9.97 -2.22 11.48
N GLU A 196 10.97 -1.45 11.87
CA GLU A 196 12.35 -1.65 11.40
C GLU A 196 12.90 -3.05 11.72
N SER A 197 12.42 -3.64 12.80
CA SER A 197 12.76 -5.03 13.20
C SER A 197 12.14 -6.11 12.32
N PHE A 198 11.27 -5.76 11.35
CA PHE A 198 10.62 -6.72 10.47
C PHE A 198 11.64 -7.42 9.59
N LYS A 199 11.75 -8.74 9.73
CA LYS A 199 12.71 -9.55 8.98
C LYS A 199 12.16 -9.88 7.59
N LEU A 200 12.86 -9.41 6.56
CA LEU A 200 12.55 -9.79 5.19
C LEU A 200 12.99 -11.24 4.92
N ALA A 201 12.20 -11.94 4.12
CA ALA A 201 12.56 -13.26 3.66
C ALA A 201 13.80 -13.21 2.72
N ASN A 202 14.55 -14.29 2.64
CA ASN A 202 15.67 -14.39 1.70
C ASN A 202 15.16 -14.61 0.26
N LEU A 203 14.75 -13.52 -0.36
CA LEU A 203 14.19 -13.48 -1.70
C LEU A 203 14.91 -12.41 -2.54
N SER A 204 14.74 -12.48 -3.87
CA SER A 204 15.23 -11.41 -4.74
C SER A 204 14.52 -10.08 -4.45
N ASP A 205 15.21 -8.96 -4.67
CA ASP A 205 14.65 -7.63 -4.49
C ASP A 205 13.33 -7.43 -5.26
N SER A 206 13.22 -7.97 -6.47
CA SER A 206 11.99 -7.89 -7.27
C SER A 206 10.80 -8.54 -6.55
N ARG A 207 11.01 -9.70 -5.92
CA ARG A 207 9.97 -10.37 -5.12
C ARG A 207 9.64 -9.61 -3.85
N LEU A 208 10.65 -9.05 -3.18
CA LEU A 208 10.44 -8.23 -1.98
C LEU A 208 9.66 -6.95 -2.30
N TYR A 209 10.00 -6.25 -3.39
CA TYR A 209 9.22 -5.11 -3.87
C TYR A 209 7.77 -5.49 -4.20
N LYS A 210 7.56 -6.66 -4.83
CA LYS A 210 6.23 -7.18 -5.11
C LYS A 210 5.43 -7.41 -3.84
N GLN A 211 6.05 -8.01 -2.82
CA GLN A 211 5.43 -8.22 -1.52
C GLN A 211 5.08 -6.88 -0.83
N ALA A 212 6.02 -5.93 -0.80
CA ALA A 212 5.76 -4.61 -0.23
C ALA A 212 4.60 -3.90 -0.95
N GLY A 213 4.54 -3.94 -2.28
CA GLY A 213 3.46 -3.32 -3.05
C GLY A 213 2.08 -3.98 -2.82
N ASN A 214 2.06 -5.31 -2.62
CA ASN A 214 0.85 -6.08 -2.32
C ASN A 214 0.46 -6.05 -0.83
N SER A 215 1.33 -5.56 0.05
CA SER A 215 1.02 -5.50 1.47
C SER A 215 0.02 -4.39 1.80
N VAL A 216 -0.41 -4.37 3.03
CA VAL A 216 -1.35 -3.39 3.58
C VAL A 216 -0.61 -2.34 4.40
N CYS A 217 -1.22 -1.18 4.64
CA CYS A 217 -0.75 -0.24 5.65
C CYS A 217 -1.09 -0.79 7.05
N VAL A 218 -0.05 -1.16 7.81
CA VAL A 218 -0.19 -1.84 9.12
C VAL A 218 -1.04 -1.03 10.08
N GLU A 219 -0.79 0.27 10.20
CA GLU A 219 -1.50 1.14 11.14
C GLU A 219 -2.98 1.30 10.81
N VAL A 220 -3.34 1.35 9.52
CA VAL A 220 -4.76 1.41 9.12
C VAL A 220 -5.48 0.11 9.49
N ILE A 221 -4.86 -1.04 9.19
CA ILE A 221 -5.41 -2.35 9.56
C ILE A 221 -5.55 -2.48 11.07
N HIS A 222 -4.53 -2.07 11.82
CA HIS A 222 -4.55 -2.11 13.29
C HIS A 222 -5.73 -1.32 13.87
N ARG A 223 -5.92 -0.07 13.44
CA ARG A 223 -7.01 0.79 13.91
C ARG A 223 -8.41 0.27 13.54
N ILE A 224 -8.56 -0.32 12.34
CA ILE A 224 -9.82 -0.98 11.96
C ILE A 224 -10.05 -2.21 12.86
N ALA A 225 -9.01 -3.04 13.07
CA ALA A 225 -9.09 -4.23 13.90
C ALA A 225 -9.42 -3.90 15.36
N GLU A 226 -8.86 -2.83 15.93
CA GLU A 226 -9.23 -2.36 17.27
C GLU A 226 -10.73 -2.04 17.37
N ASN A 227 -11.30 -1.36 16.37
CA ASN A 227 -12.73 -1.03 16.35
C ASN A 227 -13.60 -2.28 16.14
N ILE A 228 -13.14 -3.25 15.34
CA ILE A 228 -13.79 -4.56 15.24
C ILE A 228 -13.82 -5.24 16.63
N VAL A 229 -12.67 -5.29 17.32
CA VAL A 229 -12.57 -5.92 18.65
C VAL A 229 -13.46 -5.22 19.68
N LYS A 230 -13.57 -3.89 19.62
CA LYS A 230 -14.50 -3.14 20.50
C LYS A 230 -15.95 -3.48 20.22
N ALA A 231 -16.31 -3.67 18.97
CA ALA A 231 -17.69 -3.98 18.57
C ALA A 231 -18.15 -5.38 19.02
N ILE A 232 -17.24 -6.36 19.07
CA ILE A 232 -17.56 -7.76 19.42
C ILE A 232 -17.42 -8.11 20.92
N LYS A 233 -17.02 -7.14 21.75
CA LYS A 233 -16.99 -7.25 23.21
C LYS A 233 -18.31 -6.75 23.81
#